data_47698ee7dbdfa407e9f909827821eb56
#
_entry.id   47698ee7dbdfa407e9f909827821eb56
#
_cell.length_a   1.000
_cell.length_b   1.000
_cell.length_c   1.000
_cell.angle_alpha   90.00
_cell.angle_beta   90.00
_cell.angle_gamma   90.00
#
_symmetry.space_group_name_H-M   'P 1'
#
loop_
_entity.id
_entity.type
_entity.pdbx_description
1 polymer ?
#
loop_
_entity_poly.entity_id
_entity_poly.type
_entity_poly.pdbx_seq_one_letter_code
_entity_poly.pdbx_strand_id
1 'polypeptide(L)'
;MATLALSTVGTLFGGPVGGAIGSLVGQSIDQQIFGSPRRGPRLGDLSVQTSSYGTQIPRIYGTMRVAGSIVWSTDLVQSGETSGAKGQPDTTFSYSVSFAVALASRPLVEVRRIWADGKLLRGAAGDFKVSTEFRFYDGRESQEIDPLIGSIEGPNNTPAYRGIALAVFENLELAEYGNRIPFLTFEVVADEAPPLLGAVLQDASAGLIDCDETTSIGGYAAMGPSISAAVEPIVETFGIDLREEGSILRSPLTTPAQTVIDDDLGCSADNGRVTRFERAQTRARSSPSSLSLSYYEAQRDYQLGLSHSDVIDQFGTEAKIELPGVLGASDARTLTEDMMARRWARRDKLVLRLPPRFITLGPGAQIELTNSPIRWQVHRSTVDGMVAVVELRPVWRTQAALAADPGRALATHDVVAGELSMALLELPDLRGEPASSPTLYLAASTPTAGWKPVPVEVSCGAFMASSRTAGRKAVMGHAATRLTGDSVAVQLIDVDQWLNSCDDHDLTGGANLALIGDELLQFAEVQPLGAGRFRLTRLRRGLAGTERALAGHAIGDLFLLINPRSMQPIALPDGARGSVVTVTRPTTGVRAATTLRSRQSRVREQAAAVAAAPGGT
;
A
#
# COMPACT_ATOMS: atom_id res chain seq x y z
N MET A 1 -23.06 -26.08 -13.48
CA MET A 1 -24.51 -26.34 -13.37
C MET A 1 -25.23 -25.17 -12.71
N ALA A 2 -24.74 -24.66 -11.59
CA ALA A 2 -25.33 -23.46 -10.94
C ALA A 2 -25.27 -22.21 -11.84
N THR A 3 -24.23 -22.06 -12.64
CA THR A 3 -24.09 -20.96 -13.61
C THR A 3 -25.22 -20.92 -14.61
N LEU A 4 -25.60 -22.07 -15.17
CA LEU A 4 -26.72 -22.16 -16.14
C LEU A 4 -28.08 -21.90 -15.48
N ALA A 5 -28.31 -22.43 -14.29
CA ALA A 5 -29.57 -22.23 -13.57
C ALA A 5 -29.75 -20.77 -13.13
N LEU A 6 -28.74 -20.16 -12.56
CA LEU A 6 -28.81 -18.78 -12.08
C LEU A 6 -28.79 -17.75 -13.22
N SER A 7 -28.12 -18.01 -14.34
CA SER A 7 -28.19 -17.12 -15.51
C SER A 7 -29.57 -17.13 -16.15
N THR A 8 -30.22 -18.32 -16.27
CA THR A 8 -31.59 -18.42 -16.79
C THR A 8 -32.62 -17.78 -15.88
N VAL A 9 -32.55 -17.98 -14.58
CA VAL A 9 -33.44 -17.32 -13.61
C VAL A 9 -33.19 -15.81 -13.60
N GLY A 10 -31.92 -15.38 -13.62
CA GLY A 10 -31.56 -13.96 -13.68
C GLY A 10 -32.07 -13.27 -14.94
N THR A 11 -32.02 -13.93 -16.10
CA THR A 11 -32.57 -13.39 -17.37
C THR A 11 -34.11 -13.31 -17.36
N LEU A 12 -34.77 -14.25 -16.71
CA LEU A 12 -36.23 -14.29 -16.62
C LEU A 12 -36.81 -13.14 -15.78
N PHE A 13 -36.12 -12.74 -14.69
CA PHE A 13 -36.61 -11.74 -13.76
C PHE A 13 -35.91 -10.38 -13.88
N GLY A 14 -34.72 -10.29 -14.43
CA GLY A 14 -33.89 -9.07 -14.50
C GLY A 14 -33.34 -8.72 -15.89
N GLY A 15 -33.81 -9.38 -16.94
CA GLY A 15 -33.36 -9.16 -18.30
C GLY A 15 -31.88 -9.51 -18.53
N PRO A 16 -31.23 -8.93 -19.58
CA PRO A 16 -29.81 -9.23 -19.90
C PRO A 16 -28.83 -8.92 -18.75
N VAL A 17 -29.12 -7.88 -17.97
CA VAL A 17 -28.28 -7.49 -16.80
C VAL A 17 -28.43 -8.49 -15.66
N GLY A 18 -29.65 -8.96 -15.38
CA GLY A 18 -29.91 -9.99 -14.38
C GLY A 18 -29.29 -11.34 -14.76
N GLY A 19 -29.26 -11.67 -16.06
CA GLY A 19 -28.56 -12.84 -16.58
C GLY A 19 -27.05 -12.78 -16.40
N ALA A 20 -26.44 -11.62 -16.63
CA ALA A 20 -25.01 -11.40 -16.40
C ALA A 20 -24.62 -11.54 -14.91
N ILE A 21 -25.39 -10.93 -14.00
CA ILE A 21 -25.19 -11.06 -12.56
C ILE A 21 -25.42 -12.51 -12.11
N GLY A 22 -26.48 -13.16 -12.58
CA GLY A 22 -26.77 -14.56 -12.29
C GLY A 22 -25.68 -15.52 -12.76
N SER A 23 -25.04 -15.24 -13.90
CA SER A 23 -23.92 -16.04 -14.40
C SER A 23 -22.66 -15.89 -13.54
N LEU A 24 -22.35 -14.67 -13.07
CA LEU A 24 -21.21 -14.42 -12.17
C LEU A 24 -21.37 -15.14 -10.83
N VAL A 25 -22.56 -15.04 -10.23
CA VAL A 25 -22.87 -15.76 -8.97
C VAL A 25 -22.86 -17.27 -9.19
N GLY A 26 -23.39 -17.74 -10.31
CA GLY A 26 -23.39 -19.16 -10.67
C GLY A 26 -22.00 -19.73 -10.91
N GLN A 27 -21.07 -18.95 -11.51
CA GLN A 27 -19.68 -19.36 -11.68
C GLN A 27 -18.96 -19.53 -10.34
N SER A 28 -19.20 -18.64 -9.38
CA SER A 28 -18.60 -18.77 -8.05
C SER A 28 -19.09 -20.01 -7.30
N ILE A 29 -20.38 -20.36 -7.45
CA ILE A 29 -20.97 -21.56 -6.86
C ILE A 29 -20.47 -22.83 -7.56
N ASP A 30 -20.39 -22.84 -8.88
CA ASP A 30 -19.86 -23.99 -9.64
C ASP A 30 -18.36 -24.22 -9.31
N GLN A 31 -17.57 -23.17 -9.08
CA GLN A 31 -16.19 -23.29 -8.64
C GLN A 31 -16.08 -23.86 -7.21
N GLN A 32 -17.01 -23.53 -6.31
CA GLN A 32 -17.02 -24.08 -4.96
C GLN A 32 -17.45 -25.56 -4.92
N ILE A 33 -18.37 -25.97 -5.79
CA ILE A 33 -18.95 -27.33 -5.76
C ILE A 33 -18.15 -28.31 -6.62
N PHE A 34 -17.61 -27.88 -7.75
CA PHE A 34 -16.90 -28.73 -8.72
C PHE A 34 -15.39 -28.41 -8.80
N GLY A 35 -14.90 -27.48 -8.00
CA GLY A 35 -13.49 -27.12 -7.93
C GLY A 35 -12.63 -28.31 -7.50
N SER A 36 -11.60 -28.55 -8.28
CA SER A 36 -10.59 -29.60 -8.12
C SER A 36 -9.91 -29.60 -6.76
N PRO A 37 -9.24 -30.71 -6.38
CA PRO A 37 -8.82 -30.94 -5.00
C PRO A 37 -7.83 -29.89 -4.50
N ARG A 38 -8.11 -29.46 -3.29
CA ARG A 38 -7.22 -28.84 -2.29
C ARG A 38 -6.07 -28.00 -2.87
N ARG A 39 -6.37 -26.77 -3.22
CA ARG A 39 -5.35 -25.73 -3.43
C ARG A 39 -5.36 -24.81 -2.24
N GLY A 40 -4.18 -24.43 -1.76
CA GLY A 40 -3.99 -23.39 -0.77
C GLY A 40 -4.60 -22.04 -1.19
N PRO A 41 -4.57 -21.01 -0.33
CA PRO A 41 -5.16 -19.71 -0.62
C PRO A 41 -4.56 -19.14 -1.91
N ARG A 42 -5.42 -18.65 -2.79
CA ARG A 42 -4.97 -17.99 -4.02
C ARG A 42 -4.50 -16.57 -3.66
N LEU A 43 -3.45 -16.11 -4.32
CA LEU A 43 -2.98 -14.72 -4.19
C LEU A 43 -4.10 -13.70 -4.42
N GLY A 44 -5.07 -14.01 -5.29
CA GLY A 44 -6.24 -13.17 -5.52
C GLY A 44 -7.11 -12.95 -4.28
N ASP A 45 -7.18 -13.91 -3.37
CA ASP A 45 -8.03 -13.83 -2.17
C ASP A 45 -7.51 -12.78 -1.17
N LEU A 46 -6.20 -12.51 -1.16
CA LEU A 46 -5.58 -11.47 -0.32
C LEU A 46 -5.78 -10.05 -0.88
N SER A 47 -6.14 -9.92 -2.13
CA SER A 47 -6.34 -8.65 -2.81
C SER A 47 -7.81 -8.22 -2.88
N VAL A 48 -8.76 -9.03 -2.43
CA VAL A 48 -10.20 -8.74 -2.48
C VAL A 48 -10.75 -8.43 -1.10
N GLN A 49 -11.28 -7.23 -0.92
CA GLN A 49 -12.00 -6.86 0.29
C GLN A 49 -13.36 -7.57 0.33
N THR A 50 -13.66 -8.22 1.43
CA THR A 50 -14.91 -8.95 1.61
C THR A 50 -15.71 -8.41 2.79
N SER A 51 -17.02 -8.56 2.72
CA SER A 51 -17.93 -8.37 3.84
C SER A 51 -18.82 -9.60 4.08
N SER A 52 -18.43 -10.74 3.45
CA SER A 52 -19.21 -11.97 3.51
C SER A 52 -18.91 -12.74 4.80
N TYR A 53 -19.96 -13.19 5.47
CA TYR A 53 -19.84 -14.07 6.62
C TYR A 53 -19.13 -15.38 6.26
N GLY A 54 -18.21 -15.83 7.10
CA GLY A 54 -17.44 -17.06 6.90
C GLY A 54 -16.15 -16.88 6.07
N THR A 55 -15.81 -15.65 5.65
CA THR A 55 -14.50 -15.37 5.04
C THR A 55 -13.40 -15.50 6.09
N GLN A 56 -12.32 -16.18 5.74
CA GLN A 56 -11.18 -16.36 6.62
C GLN A 56 -10.40 -15.06 6.79
N ILE A 57 -10.05 -14.72 8.03
CA ILE A 57 -9.12 -13.64 8.33
C ILE A 57 -7.72 -14.24 8.34
N PRO A 58 -6.78 -13.76 7.50
CA PRO A 58 -5.45 -14.34 7.39
C PRO A 58 -4.64 -14.15 8.67
N ARG A 59 -3.74 -15.10 8.94
CA ARG A 59 -2.69 -14.95 9.95
C ARG A 59 -1.46 -14.38 9.27
N ILE A 60 -1.11 -13.14 9.60
CA ILE A 60 -0.07 -12.37 8.88
C ILE A 60 1.25 -12.44 9.63
N TYR A 61 2.34 -12.59 8.88
CA TYR A 61 3.73 -12.58 9.35
C TYR A 61 4.54 -11.58 8.53
N GLY A 62 5.52 -10.92 9.16
CA GLY A 62 6.37 -9.91 8.53
C GLY A 62 5.61 -8.67 8.09
N THR A 63 6.00 -8.11 6.97
CA THR A 63 5.37 -6.92 6.39
C THR A 63 4.77 -7.25 5.03
N MET A 64 3.47 -6.95 4.85
CA MET A 64 2.83 -7.16 3.56
C MET A 64 1.61 -6.25 3.35
N ARG A 65 1.11 -6.23 2.12
CA ARG A 65 -0.12 -5.52 1.76
C ARG A 65 -1.28 -6.50 1.69
N VAL A 66 -2.32 -6.24 2.48
CA VAL A 66 -3.51 -7.09 2.58
C VAL A 66 -4.78 -6.28 2.37
N ALA A 67 -5.80 -6.90 1.79
CA ALA A 67 -7.17 -6.41 1.87
C ALA A 67 -7.77 -6.90 3.18
N GLY A 68 -8.53 -6.05 3.85
CA GLY A 68 -9.20 -6.46 5.07
C GLY A 68 -10.64 -6.95 4.81
N SER A 69 -11.24 -7.54 5.83
CA SER A 69 -12.66 -7.90 5.84
C SER A 69 -13.46 -6.87 6.62
N ILE A 70 -14.50 -6.26 6.01
CA ILE A 70 -15.39 -5.36 6.73
C ILE A 70 -16.21 -6.20 7.71
N VAL A 71 -16.09 -5.89 8.99
CA VAL A 71 -16.78 -6.61 10.08
C VAL A 71 -17.91 -5.81 10.69
N TRP A 72 -17.92 -4.50 10.48
CA TRP A 72 -18.95 -3.59 10.97
C TRP A 72 -19.02 -2.32 10.10
N SER A 73 -20.20 -1.74 9.93
CA SER A 73 -20.38 -0.45 9.26
C SER A 73 -21.67 0.25 9.70
N THR A 74 -21.69 1.57 9.67
CA THR A 74 -22.90 2.39 9.80
C THR A 74 -23.63 2.50 8.47
N ASP A 75 -24.84 3.05 8.51
CA ASP A 75 -25.48 3.58 7.32
C ASP A 75 -24.72 4.80 6.78
N LEU A 76 -24.97 5.12 5.51
CA LEU A 76 -24.39 6.31 4.87
C LEU A 76 -25.00 7.57 5.48
N VAL A 77 -24.15 8.46 5.95
CA VAL A 77 -24.56 9.79 6.44
C VAL A 77 -24.47 10.77 5.28
N GLN A 78 -25.61 11.37 4.93
CA GLN A 78 -25.70 12.38 3.88
C GLN A 78 -25.52 13.77 4.48
N SER A 79 -24.56 14.53 3.95
CA SER A 79 -24.39 15.96 4.21
C SER A 79 -24.74 16.73 2.94
N GLY A 80 -25.59 17.73 3.03
CA GLY A 80 -25.96 18.59 1.90
C GLY A 80 -25.40 19.99 2.09
N GLU A 81 -24.52 20.43 1.19
CA GLU A 81 -24.10 21.82 1.11
C GLU A 81 -24.90 22.54 0.01
N THR A 82 -25.65 23.55 0.40
CA THR A 82 -26.36 24.40 -0.56
C THR A 82 -25.50 25.63 -0.84
N SER A 83 -24.94 25.72 -2.05
CA SER A 83 -24.20 26.86 -2.54
C SER A 83 -24.91 27.44 -3.77
N GLY A 84 -25.12 28.76 -3.82
CA GLY A 84 -25.70 29.41 -4.99
C GLY A 84 -26.13 30.85 -4.71
N ALA A 85 -26.12 31.72 -5.74
CA ALA A 85 -26.67 33.07 -5.68
C ALA A 85 -28.20 33.00 -5.55
N LYS A 86 -28.79 34.03 -4.95
CA LYS A 86 -30.26 34.17 -4.82
C LYS A 86 -30.97 33.93 -6.16
N GLY A 87 -31.54 32.74 -6.36
CA GLY A 87 -32.32 32.39 -7.53
C GLY A 87 -32.09 31.00 -8.10
N GLN A 88 -30.95 30.36 -7.85
CA GLN A 88 -30.67 28.95 -8.20
C GLN A 88 -29.74 28.33 -7.13
N PRO A 89 -30.33 27.73 -6.08
CA PRO A 89 -29.52 26.97 -5.14
C PRO A 89 -29.07 25.67 -5.79
N ASP A 90 -27.75 25.48 -5.90
CA ASP A 90 -27.14 24.20 -6.26
C ASP A 90 -26.80 23.46 -4.95
N THR A 91 -27.44 22.32 -4.73
CA THR A 91 -27.20 21.51 -3.53
C THR A 91 -26.30 20.35 -3.90
N THR A 92 -25.06 20.39 -3.43
CA THR A 92 -24.13 19.27 -3.59
C THR A 92 -24.25 18.38 -2.37
N PHE A 93 -24.53 17.10 -2.60
CA PHE A 93 -24.59 16.09 -1.53
C PHE A 93 -23.23 15.41 -1.42
N SER A 94 -22.68 15.34 -0.20
CA SER A 94 -21.55 14.50 0.15
C SER A 94 -22.02 13.39 1.09
N TYR A 95 -21.37 12.24 1.02
CA TYR A 95 -21.68 11.08 1.85
C TYR A 95 -20.44 10.68 2.64
N SER A 96 -20.65 10.29 3.88
CA SER A 96 -19.62 9.71 4.74
C SER A 96 -20.12 8.40 5.36
N VAL A 97 -19.20 7.56 5.80
CA VAL A 97 -19.50 6.29 6.44
C VAL A 97 -18.45 5.98 7.50
N SER A 98 -18.87 5.34 8.58
CA SER A 98 -17.96 4.77 9.57
C SER A 98 -18.01 3.25 9.49
N PHE A 99 -16.84 2.60 9.52
CA PHE A 99 -16.76 1.15 9.40
C PHE A 99 -15.48 0.59 10.01
N ALA A 100 -15.50 -0.69 10.33
CA ALA A 100 -14.39 -1.43 10.89
C ALA A 100 -13.95 -2.56 9.95
N VAL A 101 -12.63 -2.72 9.81
CA VAL A 101 -12.00 -3.69 8.93
C VAL A 101 -11.08 -4.58 9.74
N ALA A 102 -11.32 -5.89 9.73
CA ALA A 102 -10.43 -6.89 10.30
C ALA A 102 -9.27 -7.14 9.34
N LEU A 103 -8.04 -7.05 9.85
CA LEU A 103 -6.81 -7.12 9.06
C LEU A 103 -6.07 -8.46 9.21
N ALA A 104 -5.97 -8.97 10.42
CA ALA A 104 -5.24 -10.20 10.71
C ALA A 104 -5.81 -10.92 11.93
N SER A 105 -5.68 -12.26 11.99
CA SER A 105 -6.03 -13.11 13.11
C SER A 105 -4.85 -13.34 14.07
N ARG A 106 -3.94 -12.37 14.17
CA ARG A 106 -2.86 -12.27 15.18
C ARG A 106 -2.54 -10.80 15.41
N PRO A 107 -1.87 -10.47 16.52
CA PRO A 107 -1.46 -9.09 16.79
C PRO A 107 -0.55 -8.55 15.69
N LEU A 108 -0.78 -7.28 15.33
CA LEU A 108 0.04 -6.49 14.42
C LEU A 108 0.77 -5.39 15.19
N VAL A 109 1.94 -5.00 14.72
CA VAL A 109 2.72 -3.90 15.30
C VAL A 109 2.15 -2.56 14.86
N GLU A 110 1.91 -2.40 13.55
CA GLU A 110 1.41 -1.15 12.99
C GLU A 110 0.73 -1.34 11.62
N VAL A 111 -0.04 -0.32 11.24
CA VAL A 111 -0.53 -0.12 9.86
C VAL A 111 0.21 1.09 9.29
N ARG A 112 0.92 0.91 8.19
CA ARG A 112 1.68 1.97 7.51
C ARG A 112 0.84 2.70 6.48
N ARG A 113 0.94 2.32 5.22
CA ARG A 113 0.21 2.95 4.12
C ARG A 113 -1.14 2.27 3.92
N ILE A 114 -2.13 3.06 3.49
CA ILE A 114 -3.46 2.56 3.15
C ILE A 114 -3.81 3.08 1.77
N TRP A 115 -4.31 2.21 0.91
CA TRP A 115 -4.80 2.57 -0.41
C TRP A 115 -6.31 2.34 -0.50
N ALA A 116 -6.99 3.23 -1.21
CA ALA A 116 -8.41 3.15 -1.53
C ALA A 116 -8.58 3.16 -3.05
N ASP A 117 -9.17 2.13 -3.63
CA ASP A 117 -9.27 1.93 -5.09
C ASP A 117 -7.92 2.11 -5.81
N GLY A 118 -6.83 1.66 -5.20
CA GLY A 118 -5.47 1.77 -5.73
C GLY A 118 -4.80 3.14 -5.55
N LYS A 119 -5.50 4.15 -5.04
CA LYS A 119 -4.95 5.46 -4.70
C LYS A 119 -4.54 5.51 -3.23
N LEU A 120 -3.46 6.23 -2.92
CA LEU A 120 -3.00 6.38 -1.56
C LEU A 120 -4.02 7.18 -0.73
N LEU A 121 -4.59 6.54 0.30
CA LEU A 121 -5.50 7.15 1.26
C LEU A 121 -4.74 7.65 2.50
N ARG A 122 -3.79 6.87 3.00
CA ARG A 122 -2.91 7.21 4.13
C ARG A 122 -1.46 7.01 3.71
N GLY A 123 -0.65 8.06 3.89
CA GLY A 123 0.79 8.03 3.58
C GLY A 123 1.62 7.31 4.63
N ALA A 124 2.91 7.10 4.32
CA ALA A 124 3.86 6.48 5.25
C ALA A 124 4.07 7.31 6.54
N ALA A 125 3.89 8.63 6.47
CA ALA A 125 3.94 9.52 7.62
C ALA A 125 2.65 9.51 8.48
N GLY A 126 1.66 8.69 8.13
CA GLY A 126 0.38 8.61 8.83
C GLY A 126 -0.64 9.66 8.45
N ASP A 127 -0.36 10.49 7.46
CA ASP A 127 -1.22 11.54 6.95
C ASP A 127 -2.33 10.98 6.05
N PHE A 128 -3.58 11.38 6.31
CA PHE A 128 -4.70 11.02 5.47
C PHE A 128 -4.90 12.02 4.34
N LYS A 129 -5.24 11.53 3.14
CA LYS A 129 -5.48 12.35 1.94
C LYS A 129 -6.95 12.77 1.81
N VAL A 130 -7.83 12.16 2.59
CA VAL A 130 -9.27 12.43 2.68
C VAL A 130 -9.62 12.59 4.15
N SER A 131 -10.63 13.39 4.48
CA SER A 131 -11.07 13.60 5.86
C SER A 131 -11.64 12.32 6.43
N THR A 132 -11.07 11.86 7.55
CA THR A 132 -11.53 10.71 8.33
C THR A 132 -10.82 10.70 9.68
N GLU A 133 -11.44 10.17 10.71
CA GLU A 133 -10.76 9.76 11.92
C GLU A 133 -10.40 8.27 11.81
N PHE A 134 -9.22 7.91 12.27
CA PHE A 134 -8.70 6.56 12.13
C PHE A 134 -8.17 6.05 13.46
N ARG A 135 -8.63 4.86 13.85
CA ARG A 135 -8.13 4.13 15.01
C ARG A 135 -7.65 2.75 14.58
N PHE A 136 -6.52 2.35 15.12
CA PHE A 136 -5.94 1.03 14.91
C PHE A 136 -5.89 0.28 16.23
N TYR A 137 -6.41 -0.94 16.22
CA TYR A 137 -6.39 -1.90 17.32
C TYR A 137 -5.50 -3.07 16.94
N ASP A 138 -4.52 -3.35 17.75
CA ASP A 138 -3.44 -4.28 17.42
C ASP A 138 -3.81 -5.77 17.51
N GLY A 139 -4.95 -6.12 18.09
CA GLY A 139 -5.42 -7.50 18.22
C GLY A 139 -4.95 -8.22 19.48
N ARG A 140 -4.34 -7.54 20.44
CA ARG A 140 -3.93 -8.17 21.72
C ARG A 140 -5.11 -8.55 22.60
N GLU A 141 -4.86 -9.46 23.55
CA GLU A 141 -5.86 -9.88 24.55
C GLU A 141 -6.34 -8.74 25.46
N SER A 142 -5.54 -7.68 25.62
CA SER A 142 -5.89 -6.47 26.36
C SER A 142 -6.71 -5.46 25.56
N GLN A 143 -7.07 -5.76 24.30
CA GLN A 143 -7.79 -4.86 23.42
C GLN A 143 -9.14 -4.46 24.02
N GLU A 144 -9.40 -3.16 24.02
CA GLU A 144 -10.64 -2.57 24.50
C GLU A 144 -11.67 -2.43 23.36
N ILE A 145 -12.93 -2.24 23.73
CA ILE A 145 -14.03 -2.01 22.79
C ILE A 145 -13.83 -0.64 22.13
N ASP A 146 -14.02 -0.56 20.82
CA ASP A 146 -14.02 0.73 20.11
C ASP A 146 -15.18 1.60 20.61
N PRO A 147 -14.91 2.87 21.01
CA PRO A 147 -15.93 3.73 21.60
C PRO A 147 -17.08 4.08 20.64
N LEU A 148 -16.81 4.20 19.33
CA LEU A 148 -17.84 4.45 18.33
C LEU A 148 -18.77 3.25 18.19
N ILE A 149 -18.21 2.06 17.99
CA ILE A 149 -19.00 0.82 17.88
C ILE A 149 -19.81 0.60 19.18
N GLY A 150 -19.15 0.77 20.33
CA GLY A 150 -19.79 0.65 21.65
C GLY A 150 -20.91 1.65 21.89
N SER A 151 -20.83 2.86 21.33
CA SER A 151 -21.87 3.87 21.45
C SER A 151 -23.11 3.56 20.60
N ILE A 152 -22.94 2.88 19.48
CA ILE A 152 -24.01 2.55 18.53
C ILE A 152 -24.69 1.22 18.89
N GLU A 153 -23.90 0.18 19.11
CA GLU A 153 -24.39 -1.18 19.37
C GLU A 153 -24.72 -1.43 20.85
N GLY A 154 -24.23 -0.57 21.74
CA GLY A 154 -24.27 -0.73 23.18
C GLY A 154 -23.09 -1.54 23.72
N PRO A 155 -22.54 -1.16 24.89
CA PRO A 155 -21.30 -1.73 25.43
C PRO A 155 -21.41 -3.23 25.75
N ASN A 156 -22.60 -3.74 26.04
CA ASN A 156 -22.82 -5.15 26.33
C ASN A 156 -22.94 -6.03 25.05
N ASN A 157 -23.14 -5.42 23.90
CA ASN A 157 -23.33 -6.12 22.62
C ASN A 157 -22.10 -6.01 21.70
N THR A 158 -21.14 -5.16 22.07
CA THR A 158 -19.97 -4.87 21.23
C THR A 158 -18.81 -5.79 21.61
N PRO A 159 -18.30 -6.61 20.69
CA PRO A 159 -17.09 -7.38 20.94
C PRO A 159 -15.85 -6.47 20.91
N ALA A 160 -14.86 -6.78 21.75
CA ALA A 160 -13.57 -6.11 21.72
C ALA A 160 -12.64 -6.60 20.59
N TYR A 161 -13.06 -7.58 19.80
CA TYR A 161 -12.29 -8.20 18.71
C TYR A 161 -10.89 -8.68 19.11
N ARG A 162 -10.72 -9.19 20.34
CA ARG A 162 -9.44 -9.74 20.83
C ARG A 162 -8.95 -10.87 19.93
N GLY A 163 -7.66 -10.93 19.69
CA GLY A 163 -7.06 -11.85 18.74
C GLY A 163 -7.18 -11.42 17.27
N ILE A 164 -7.86 -10.29 16.99
CA ILE A 164 -8.05 -9.76 15.64
C ILE A 164 -7.57 -8.31 15.59
N ALA A 165 -6.60 -8.03 14.73
CA ALA A 165 -6.18 -6.66 14.46
C ALA A 165 -7.26 -5.93 13.65
N LEU A 166 -7.67 -4.74 14.10
CA LEU A 166 -8.80 -4.00 13.57
C LEU A 166 -8.42 -2.57 13.18
N ALA A 167 -8.89 -2.11 12.04
CA ALA A 167 -8.81 -0.73 11.59
C ALA A 167 -10.22 -0.13 11.58
N VAL A 168 -10.43 0.97 12.31
CA VAL A 168 -11.72 1.66 12.37
C VAL A 168 -11.58 3.02 11.70
N PHE A 169 -12.43 3.26 10.71
CA PHE A 169 -12.60 4.54 10.05
C PHE A 169 -13.89 5.20 10.56
N GLU A 170 -13.78 6.45 10.98
CA GLU A 170 -14.93 7.22 11.39
C GLU A 170 -15.13 8.39 10.44
N ASN A 171 -16.34 8.51 9.90
CA ASN A 171 -16.74 9.55 8.95
C ASN A 171 -15.84 9.66 7.72
N LEU A 172 -15.46 8.53 7.09
CA LEU A 172 -14.72 8.56 5.84
C LEU A 172 -15.59 9.22 4.75
N GLU A 173 -15.11 10.32 4.17
CA GLU A 173 -15.77 10.99 3.05
C GLU A 173 -15.68 10.13 1.77
N LEU A 174 -16.83 9.94 1.10
CA LEU A 174 -16.96 9.03 -0.04
C LEU A 174 -17.04 9.72 -1.40
N ALA A 175 -17.01 11.05 -1.46
CA ALA A 175 -17.17 11.81 -2.70
C ALA A 175 -16.15 11.40 -3.79
N GLU A 176 -14.90 11.13 -3.41
CA GLU A 176 -13.86 10.69 -4.36
C GLU A 176 -14.04 9.22 -4.83
N TYR A 177 -14.90 8.45 -4.16
CA TYR A 177 -15.09 7.00 -4.40
C TYR A 177 -16.46 6.66 -4.97
N GLY A 178 -17.17 7.65 -5.54
CA GLY A 178 -18.50 7.44 -6.12
C GLY A 178 -19.57 7.08 -5.08
N ASN A 179 -19.47 7.63 -3.88
CA ASN A 179 -20.38 7.46 -2.75
C ASN A 179 -20.56 6.00 -2.30
N ARG A 180 -19.49 5.22 -2.37
CA ARG A 180 -19.42 3.84 -1.87
C ARG A 180 -18.17 3.64 -1.03
N ILE A 181 -18.15 2.65 -0.16
CA ILE A 181 -16.94 2.23 0.54
C ILE A 181 -15.91 1.79 -0.53
N PRO A 182 -14.73 2.43 -0.60
CA PRO A 182 -13.71 2.07 -1.56
C PRO A 182 -13.09 0.71 -1.23
N PHE A 183 -12.48 0.11 -2.21
CA PHE A 183 -11.67 -1.08 -2.02
C PHE A 183 -10.38 -0.73 -1.29
N LEU A 184 -10.26 -1.14 -0.03
CA LEU A 184 -9.13 -0.80 0.83
C LEU A 184 -8.06 -1.91 0.83
N THR A 185 -6.81 -1.50 0.79
CA THR A 185 -5.67 -2.37 1.07
C THR A 185 -4.71 -1.67 2.03
N PHE A 186 -4.11 -2.45 2.93
CA PHE A 186 -3.33 -1.98 4.06
C PHE A 186 -1.94 -2.57 4.01
N GLU A 187 -0.92 -1.74 4.14
CA GLU A 187 0.43 -2.21 4.44
C GLU A 187 0.52 -2.41 5.95
N VAL A 188 0.58 -3.67 6.35
CA VAL A 188 0.60 -4.09 7.75
C VAL A 188 1.95 -4.65 8.11
N VAL A 189 2.38 -4.37 9.34
CA VAL A 189 3.60 -4.91 9.96
C VAL A 189 3.18 -5.80 11.10
N ALA A 190 3.44 -7.10 10.96
CA ALA A 190 3.15 -8.08 12.00
C ALA A 190 4.39 -8.37 12.87
N ASP A 191 5.57 -8.29 12.29
CA ASP A 191 6.83 -8.52 12.97
C ASP A 191 7.83 -7.41 12.59
N GLU A 192 8.62 -6.90 13.55
CA GLU A 192 9.58 -5.81 13.35
C GLU A 192 10.74 -6.20 12.41
N ALA A 193 11.09 -7.48 12.39
CA ALA A 193 12.09 -8.05 11.50
C ALA A 193 11.46 -9.14 10.61
N PRO A 194 12.03 -9.42 9.42
CA PRO A 194 11.58 -10.52 8.59
C PRO A 194 11.58 -11.85 9.36
N PRO A 195 10.43 -12.53 9.48
CA PRO A 195 10.32 -13.75 10.27
C PRO A 195 11.06 -14.92 9.62
N LEU A 196 11.59 -15.82 10.45
CA LEU A 196 12.17 -17.06 10.00
C LEU A 196 11.08 -18.06 9.63
N LEU A 197 11.29 -18.83 8.57
CA LEU A 197 10.30 -19.82 8.10
C LEU A 197 9.96 -20.86 9.18
N GLY A 198 10.95 -21.30 9.98
CA GLY A 198 10.71 -22.22 11.11
C GLY A 198 9.74 -21.64 12.11
N ALA A 199 9.89 -20.38 12.51
CA ALA A 199 8.99 -19.69 13.42
C ALA A 199 7.58 -19.51 12.84
N VAL A 200 7.48 -19.18 11.54
CA VAL A 200 6.20 -19.08 10.82
C VAL A 200 5.48 -20.42 10.81
N LEU A 201 6.18 -21.52 10.49
CA LEU A 201 5.60 -22.86 10.44
C LEU A 201 5.14 -23.32 11.83
N GLN A 202 5.94 -23.06 12.88
CA GLN A 202 5.61 -23.40 14.25
C GLN A 202 4.35 -22.67 14.73
N ASP A 203 4.28 -21.36 14.52
CA ASP A 203 3.14 -20.54 14.96
C ASP A 203 1.87 -20.84 14.12
N ALA A 204 1.98 -20.92 12.79
CA ALA A 204 0.86 -21.22 11.91
C ALA A 204 0.27 -22.61 12.11
N SER A 205 1.09 -23.58 12.57
CA SER A 205 0.66 -24.94 12.88
C SER A 205 0.23 -25.15 14.34
N ALA A 206 0.22 -24.08 15.15
CA ALA A 206 0.00 -24.18 16.60
C ALA A 206 0.94 -25.18 17.29
N GLY A 207 2.22 -25.22 16.89
CA GLY A 207 3.26 -26.08 17.46
C GLY A 207 3.29 -27.52 16.92
N LEU A 208 2.45 -27.86 15.92
CA LEU A 208 2.49 -29.19 15.29
C LEU A 208 3.70 -29.39 14.38
N ILE A 209 4.33 -28.29 13.92
CA ILE A 209 5.56 -28.31 13.14
C ILE A 209 6.67 -27.67 13.96
N ASP A 210 7.74 -28.42 14.19
CA ASP A 210 8.96 -27.99 14.85
C ASP A 210 10.11 -28.07 13.83
N CYS A 211 10.46 -26.91 13.26
CA CYS A 211 11.37 -26.81 12.13
C CYS A 211 12.46 -25.76 12.40
N ASP A 212 13.72 -26.15 12.29
CA ASP A 212 14.89 -25.28 12.49
C ASP A 212 15.28 -24.47 11.24
N GLU A 213 14.31 -24.22 10.33
CA GLU A 213 14.58 -23.46 9.11
C GLU A 213 14.88 -21.99 9.42
N THR A 214 16.08 -21.54 9.06
CA THR A 214 16.60 -20.20 9.36
C THR A 214 16.46 -19.21 8.22
N THR A 215 15.94 -19.64 7.08
CA THR A 215 15.63 -18.73 5.96
C THR A 215 14.53 -17.78 6.39
N SER A 216 14.70 -16.49 6.07
CA SER A 216 13.69 -15.46 6.37
C SER A 216 12.83 -15.17 5.15
N ILE A 217 11.60 -14.67 5.39
CA ILE A 217 10.68 -14.20 4.35
C ILE A 217 10.23 -12.78 4.69
N GLY A 218 10.04 -11.91 3.69
CA GLY A 218 9.63 -10.52 3.91
C GLY A 218 8.24 -10.38 4.55
N GLY A 219 7.33 -11.27 4.19
CA GLY A 219 5.99 -11.38 4.75
C GLY A 219 5.29 -12.63 4.25
N TYR A 220 4.30 -13.12 5.01
CA TYR A 220 3.51 -14.30 4.65
C TYR A 220 2.09 -14.20 5.21
N ALA A 221 1.10 -14.58 4.41
CA ALA A 221 -0.28 -14.72 4.85
C ALA A 221 -0.68 -16.19 4.92
N ALA A 222 -0.70 -16.74 6.12
CA ALA A 222 -1.18 -18.08 6.36
C ALA A 222 -2.71 -18.07 6.37
N MET A 223 -3.31 -18.73 5.40
CA MET A 223 -4.76 -18.83 5.23
C MET A 223 -5.11 -20.16 4.55
N GLY A 224 -6.20 -20.78 4.95
CA GLY A 224 -6.64 -22.02 4.33
C GLY A 224 -7.64 -22.79 5.20
N PRO A 225 -8.36 -23.75 4.63
CA PRO A 225 -9.36 -24.54 5.34
C PRO A 225 -8.75 -25.50 6.39
N SER A 226 -7.45 -25.67 6.39
CA SER A 226 -6.71 -26.51 7.33
C SER A 226 -5.30 -25.95 7.56
N ILE A 227 -4.65 -26.35 8.66
CA ILE A 227 -3.26 -26.03 8.96
C ILE A 227 -2.35 -26.45 7.80
N SER A 228 -2.55 -27.66 7.25
CA SER A 228 -1.79 -28.12 6.09
C SER A 228 -1.90 -27.15 4.91
N ALA A 229 -3.11 -26.71 4.56
CA ALA A 229 -3.32 -25.77 3.46
C ALA A 229 -2.69 -24.40 3.73
N ALA A 230 -2.62 -23.98 4.98
CA ALA A 230 -2.02 -22.71 5.37
C ALA A 230 -0.49 -22.72 5.33
N VAL A 231 0.17 -23.87 5.49
CA VAL A 231 1.64 -24.00 5.54
C VAL A 231 2.23 -24.60 4.27
N GLU A 232 1.45 -25.35 3.49
CA GLU A 232 1.89 -26.05 2.27
C GLU A 232 2.62 -25.14 1.27
N PRO A 233 2.17 -23.88 1.01
CA PRO A 233 2.87 -22.98 0.09
C PRO A 233 4.33 -22.71 0.49
N ILE A 234 4.61 -22.56 1.79
CA ILE A 234 5.98 -22.42 2.30
C ILE A 234 6.76 -23.72 2.11
N VAL A 235 6.21 -24.82 2.60
CA VAL A 235 6.87 -26.13 2.57
C VAL A 235 7.23 -26.55 1.13
N GLU A 236 6.33 -26.33 0.18
CA GLU A 236 6.55 -26.65 -1.23
C GLU A 236 7.58 -25.72 -1.87
N THR A 237 7.43 -24.39 -1.70
CA THR A 237 8.28 -23.40 -2.34
C THR A 237 9.72 -23.52 -1.85
N PHE A 238 9.94 -23.59 -0.56
CA PHE A 238 11.28 -23.68 0.02
C PHE A 238 11.82 -25.11 0.06
N GLY A 239 10.97 -26.11 -0.21
CA GLY A 239 11.35 -27.52 -0.23
C GLY A 239 11.73 -28.05 1.13
N ILE A 240 11.01 -27.63 2.13
CA ILE A 240 11.24 -28.07 3.52
C ILE A 240 10.77 -29.52 3.67
N ASP A 241 11.70 -30.39 3.99
CA ASP A 241 11.38 -31.78 4.28
C ASP A 241 10.95 -31.89 5.75
N LEU A 242 9.81 -32.52 5.98
CA LEU A 242 9.26 -32.76 7.33
C LEU A 242 9.08 -34.27 7.54
N ARG A 243 9.40 -34.74 8.73
CA ARG A 243 9.17 -36.12 9.14
C ARG A 243 8.27 -36.15 10.36
N GLU A 244 7.45 -37.18 10.45
CA GLU A 244 6.64 -37.46 11.62
C GLU A 244 7.53 -37.99 12.75
N GLU A 245 7.40 -37.37 13.93
CA GLU A 245 8.06 -37.82 15.16
C GLU A 245 7.07 -37.74 16.31
N GLY A 246 6.42 -38.86 16.59
CA GLY A 246 5.31 -38.92 17.53
C GLY A 246 4.08 -38.19 17.03
N SER A 247 3.70 -37.10 17.66
CA SER A 247 2.52 -36.27 17.27
C SER A 247 2.88 -34.98 16.54
N ILE A 248 4.17 -34.74 16.28
CA ILE A 248 4.65 -33.51 15.64
C ILE A 248 5.45 -33.83 14.38
N LEU A 249 5.53 -32.85 13.49
CA LEU A 249 6.37 -32.88 12.30
C LEU A 249 7.65 -32.12 12.57
N ARG A 250 8.81 -32.75 12.30
CA ARG A 250 10.12 -32.13 12.49
C ARG A 250 10.95 -32.09 11.22
N SER A 251 11.86 -31.13 11.14
CA SER A 251 12.93 -31.17 10.16
C SER A 251 13.77 -32.42 10.37
N PRO A 252 14.20 -33.12 9.28
CA PRO A 252 15.14 -34.20 9.41
C PRO A 252 16.45 -33.70 10.05
N LEU A 253 16.94 -34.41 11.03
CA LEU A 253 18.26 -34.12 11.60
C LEU A 253 19.31 -34.24 10.48
N THR A 254 20.16 -33.24 10.35
CA THR A 254 21.33 -33.30 9.44
C THR A 254 22.33 -34.29 10.02
N THR A 255 22.06 -35.58 9.82
CA THR A 255 23.01 -36.63 10.17
C THR A 255 24.07 -36.76 9.07
N PRO A 256 25.34 -37.06 9.40
CA PRO A 256 26.33 -37.37 8.42
C PRO A 256 25.83 -38.48 7.48
N ALA A 257 26.10 -38.33 6.18
CA ALA A 257 25.70 -39.34 5.20
C ALA A 257 26.35 -40.71 5.57
N GLN A 258 25.54 -41.75 5.59
CA GLN A 258 26.05 -43.12 5.82
C GLN A 258 26.54 -43.69 4.49
N THR A 259 27.76 -44.19 4.51
CA THR A 259 28.33 -44.84 3.33
C THR A 259 27.83 -46.28 3.22
N VAL A 260 27.27 -46.61 2.07
CA VAL A 260 26.84 -47.97 1.72
C VAL A 260 27.84 -48.51 0.66
N ILE A 261 28.49 -49.61 0.99
CA ILE A 261 29.42 -50.29 0.09
C ILE A 261 28.68 -51.32 -0.77
N ASP A 262 29.31 -51.73 -1.88
CA ASP A 262 28.70 -52.66 -2.83
C ASP A 262 28.32 -54.02 -2.21
N ASP A 263 29.06 -54.45 -1.20
CA ASP A 263 28.82 -55.71 -0.49
C ASP A 263 27.56 -55.67 0.41
N ASP A 264 27.06 -54.46 0.71
CA ASP A 264 25.81 -54.26 1.46
C ASP A 264 24.56 -54.33 0.59
N LEU A 265 24.76 -54.31 -0.72
CA LEU A 265 23.62 -54.24 -1.66
C LEU A 265 23.09 -55.65 -1.97
N GLY A 266 21.74 -55.74 -2.00
CA GLY A 266 21.06 -56.96 -2.43
C GLY A 266 20.89 -57.96 -1.29
N CYS A 267 20.80 -57.53 -0.03
CA CYS A 267 20.50 -58.39 1.10
C CYS A 267 19.11 -59.04 0.98
N SER A 268 19.02 -60.34 1.29
CA SER A 268 17.79 -61.12 1.27
C SER A 268 17.62 -61.88 2.58
N ALA A 269 16.36 -61.98 3.05
CA ALA A 269 16.03 -62.79 4.22
C ALA A 269 16.16 -64.28 4.00
N ASP A 270 15.95 -64.72 2.74
CA ASP A 270 15.83 -66.16 2.40
C ASP A 270 17.05 -66.71 1.60
N ASN A 271 18.22 -66.03 1.64
CA ASN A 271 19.39 -66.40 0.84
C ASN A 271 19.16 -66.52 -0.68
N GLY A 272 18.01 -66.01 -1.15
CA GLY A 272 17.68 -65.96 -2.59
C GLY A 272 18.50 -64.92 -3.36
N ARG A 273 18.58 -65.04 -4.67
CA ARG A 273 19.16 -64.03 -5.53
C ARG A 273 18.22 -62.81 -5.60
N VAL A 274 18.64 -61.68 -5.08
CA VAL A 274 17.92 -60.41 -5.14
C VAL A 274 18.72 -59.39 -5.93
N THR A 275 18.06 -58.59 -6.70
CA THR A 275 18.68 -57.47 -7.42
C THR A 275 19.38 -56.54 -6.42
N ARG A 276 20.64 -56.15 -6.70
CA ARG A 276 21.43 -55.26 -5.82
C ARG A 276 20.73 -53.93 -5.57
N PHE A 277 20.08 -53.39 -6.59
CA PHE A 277 19.28 -52.16 -6.51
C PHE A 277 18.24 -52.16 -7.63
N GLU A 278 17.14 -51.47 -7.38
CA GLU A 278 16.11 -51.17 -8.39
C GLU A 278 16.10 -49.67 -8.61
N ARG A 279 16.42 -49.26 -9.86
CA ARG A 279 16.32 -47.83 -10.23
C ARG A 279 15.14 -47.64 -11.17
N ALA A 280 14.27 -46.74 -10.82
CA ALA A 280 13.14 -46.32 -11.63
C ALA A 280 13.25 -44.81 -11.93
N GLN A 281 13.04 -44.46 -13.19
CA GLN A 281 13.00 -43.06 -13.60
C GLN A 281 11.66 -42.73 -14.23
N THR A 282 10.99 -41.70 -13.69
CA THR A 282 9.74 -41.20 -14.24
C THR A 282 10.01 -40.57 -15.63
N ARG A 283 9.09 -40.81 -16.58
CA ARG A 283 9.23 -40.28 -17.94
C ARG A 283 9.29 -38.75 -17.94
N ALA A 284 10.13 -38.15 -18.78
CA ALA A 284 10.28 -36.71 -18.89
C ALA A 284 8.95 -35.99 -19.17
N ARG A 285 8.12 -36.55 -20.05
CA ARG A 285 6.81 -35.97 -20.41
C ARG A 285 5.78 -35.92 -19.27
N SER A 286 5.96 -36.67 -18.21
CA SER A 286 5.06 -36.63 -17.02
C SER A 286 5.56 -35.65 -15.96
N SER A 287 6.69 -34.99 -16.21
CA SER A 287 7.24 -33.92 -15.35
C SER A 287 7.01 -32.57 -16.01
N PRO A 288 6.84 -31.49 -15.25
CA PRO A 288 6.69 -30.16 -15.82
C PRO A 288 7.96 -29.77 -16.58
N SER A 289 7.79 -29.08 -17.70
CA SER A 289 8.88 -28.55 -18.52
C SER A 289 9.35 -27.16 -18.07
N SER A 290 8.47 -26.43 -17.41
CA SER A 290 8.72 -25.11 -16.82
C SER A 290 7.89 -24.95 -15.55
N LEU A 291 8.30 -24.01 -14.70
CA LEU A 291 7.62 -23.66 -13.46
C LEU A 291 7.46 -22.15 -13.39
N SER A 292 6.30 -21.70 -12.99
CA SER A 292 6.05 -20.29 -12.66
C SER A 292 5.66 -20.17 -11.19
N LEU A 293 6.31 -19.23 -10.50
CA LEU A 293 6.06 -18.85 -9.12
C LEU A 293 5.47 -17.45 -9.07
N SER A 294 4.27 -17.34 -8.53
CA SER A 294 3.62 -16.06 -8.25
C SER A 294 3.83 -15.68 -6.79
N TYR A 295 4.20 -14.43 -6.53
CA TYR A 295 4.54 -13.91 -5.20
C TYR A 295 4.24 -12.40 -5.12
N TYR A 296 4.38 -11.77 -3.97
CA TYR A 296 4.28 -10.31 -3.81
C TYR A 296 5.67 -9.67 -3.78
N GLU A 297 5.87 -8.63 -4.61
CA GLU A 297 7.14 -7.91 -4.71
C GLU A 297 7.10 -6.61 -3.88
N ALA A 298 7.87 -6.56 -2.79
CA ALA A 298 7.88 -5.41 -1.88
C ALA A 298 8.30 -4.11 -2.57
N GLN A 299 9.30 -4.17 -3.47
CA GLN A 299 9.80 -2.99 -4.19
C GLN A 299 8.80 -2.42 -5.21
N ARG A 300 7.74 -3.15 -5.50
CA ARG A 300 6.66 -2.75 -6.41
C ARG A 300 5.34 -2.52 -5.68
N ASP A 301 5.37 -1.98 -4.48
CA ASP A 301 4.18 -1.76 -3.63
C ASP A 301 3.35 -3.04 -3.43
N TYR A 302 4.02 -4.18 -3.23
CA TYR A 302 3.40 -5.51 -3.08
C TYR A 302 2.52 -5.93 -4.28
N GLN A 303 2.85 -5.47 -5.47
CA GLN A 303 2.22 -5.97 -6.68
C GLN A 303 2.63 -7.43 -6.93
N LEU A 304 1.77 -8.15 -7.64
CA LEU A 304 2.04 -9.51 -8.03
C LEU A 304 3.29 -9.59 -8.91
N GLY A 305 4.29 -10.31 -8.43
CA GLY A 305 5.47 -10.71 -9.17
C GLY A 305 5.26 -12.11 -9.77
N LEU A 306 5.90 -12.38 -10.89
CA LEU A 306 5.88 -13.67 -11.55
C LEU A 306 7.29 -14.03 -11.96
N SER A 307 7.80 -15.14 -11.42
CA SER A 307 9.10 -15.70 -11.78
C SER A 307 8.91 -17.00 -12.56
N HIS A 308 9.63 -17.15 -13.67
CA HIS A 308 9.61 -18.37 -14.49
C HIS A 308 10.97 -19.07 -14.44
N SER A 309 10.96 -20.41 -14.37
CA SER A 309 12.17 -21.21 -14.57
C SER A 309 12.55 -21.24 -16.05
N ASP A 310 13.79 -21.61 -16.32
CA ASP A 310 14.19 -21.96 -17.67
C ASP A 310 13.40 -23.17 -18.18
N VAL A 311 13.08 -23.17 -19.47
CA VAL A 311 12.32 -24.25 -20.11
C VAL A 311 13.28 -25.41 -20.43
N ILE A 312 12.99 -26.58 -19.85
CA ILE A 312 13.82 -27.79 -20.07
C ILE A 312 13.34 -28.55 -21.33
N ASP A 313 12.03 -28.57 -21.60
CA ASP A 313 11.45 -29.25 -22.76
C ASP A 313 10.29 -28.41 -23.32
N GLN A 314 10.27 -28.18 -24.63
CA GLN A 314 9.25 -27.37 -25.30
C GLN A 314 7.88 -28.04 -25.38
N PHE A 315 7.79 -29.35 -25.13
CA PHE A 315 6.55 -30.13 -25.26
C PHE A 315 5.91 -30.51 -23.92
N GLY A 316 6.45 -30.04 -22.82
CA GLY A 316 5.92 -30.34 -21.49
C GLY A 316 4.86 -29.36 -21.00
N THR A 317 4.32 -29.63 -19.83
CA THR A 317 3.34 -28.76 -19.15
C THR A 317 4.05 -27.77 -18.24
N GLU A 318 3.47 -26.58 -18.07
CA GLU A 318 3.90 -25.60 -17.07
C GLU A 318 3.27 -25.94 -15.71
N ALA A 319 4.08 -25.96 -14.65
CA ALA A 319 3.60 -26.00 -13.27
C ALA A 319 3.48 -24.58 -12.71
N LYS A 320 2.34 -24.28 -12.10
CA LYS A 320 2.09 -22.98 -11.47
C LYS A 320 2.02 -23.14 -9.96
N ILE A 321 2.76 -22.30 -9.25
CA ILE A 321 2.80 -22.26 -7.80
C ILE A 321 2.50 -20.83 -7.36
N GLU A 322 1.66 -20.72 -6.36
CA GLU A 322 1.26 -19.45 -5.75
C GLU A 322 1.79 -19.43 -4.31
N LEU A 323 2.66 -18.48 -4.00
CA LEU A 323 3.14 -18.22 -2.66
C LEU A 323 2.49 -16.93 -2.15
N PRO A 324 1.60 -16.99 -1.17
CA PRO A 324 1.03 -15.78 -0.54
C PRO A 324 2.06 -15.13 0.40
N GLY A 325 3.24 -14.85 -0.14
CA GLY A 325 4.40 -14.34 0.58
C GLY A 325 5.12 -13.24 -0.18
N VAL A 326 5.90 -12.47 0.55
CA VAL A 326 6.69 -11.35 0.04
C VAL A 326 8.13 -11.80 -0.18
N LEU A 327 8.59 -11.73 -1.43
CA LEU A 327 9.95 -12.05 -1.84
C LEU A 327 10.56 -10.90 -2.62
N GLY A 328 11.89 -10.87 -2.70
CA GLY A 328 12.61 -10.10 -3.70
C GLY A 328 12.69 -10.86 -5.04
N ALA A 329 12.78 -10.15 -6.16
CA ALA A 329 12.83 -10.76 -7.49
C ALA A 329 13.96 -11.78 -7.65
N SER A 330 15.13 -11.50 -7.08
CA SER A 330 16.28 -12.41 -7.11
C SER A 330 16.04 -13.69 -6.31
N ASP A 331 15.42 -13.58 -5.15
CA ASP A 331 15.07 -14.72 -4.31
C ASP A 331 14.01 -15.58 -5.01
N ALA A 332 13.00 -14.95 -5.59
CA ALA A 332 11.95 -15.63 -6.34
C ALA A 332 12.54 -16.38 -7.56
N ARG A 333 13.49 -15.77 -8.29
CA ARG A 333 14.16 -16.44 -9.40
C ARG A 333 14.95 -17.66 -8.94
N THR A 334 15.74 -17.50 -7.88
CA THR A 334 16.53 -18.59 -7.30
C THR A 334 15.65 -19.74 -6.84
N LEU A 335 14.58 -19.44 -6.10
CA LEU A 335 13.61 -20.43 -5.63
C LEU A 335 12.91 -21.15 -6.77
N THR A 336 12.52 -20.43 -7.84
CA THR A 336 11.85 -21.01 -9.00
C THR A 336 12.74 -22.03 -9.71
N GLU A 337 14.02 -21.71 -9.92
CA GLU A 337 15.00 -22.63 -10.52
C GLU A 337 15.28 -23.82 -9.60
N ASP A 338 15.45 -23.59 -8.29
CA ASP A 338 15.66 -24.67 -7.32
C ASP A 338 14.46 -25.62 -7.25
N MET A 339 13.25 -25.10 -7.28
CA MET A 339 12.03 -25.92 -7.30
C MET A 339 11.95 -26.79 -8.56
N MET A 340 12.28 -26.19 -9.71
CA MET A 340 12.28 -26.91 -10.98
C MET A 340 13.31 -28.04 -10.95
N ALA A 341 14.50 -27.73 -10.54
CA ALA A 341 15.61 -28.69 -10.46
C ALA A 341 15.33 -29.81 -9.45
N ARG A 342 14.74 -29.49 -8.28
CA ARG A 342 14.29 -30.51 -7.31
C ARG A 342 13.24 -31.44 -7.90
N ARG A 343 12.26 -30.90 -8.64
CA ARG A 343 11.22 -31.72 -9.28
C ARG A 343 11.83 -32.65 -10.33
N TRP A 344 12.82 -32.20 -11.09
CA TRP A 344 13.51 -33.03 -12.05
C TRP A 344 14.42 -34.08 -11.39
N ALA A 345 15.11 -33.76 -10.32
CA ALA A 345 15.88 -34.72 -9.54
C ALA A 345 15.01 -35.82 -8.92
N ARG A 346 13.83 -35.45 -8.40
CA ARG A 346 12.87 -36.40 -7.80
C ARG A 346 12.27 -37.44 -8.78
N ARG A 347 12.54 -37.31 -10.08
CA ARG A 347 12.19 -38.33 -11.10
C ARG A 347 12.97 -39.62 -10.91
N ASP A 348 14.20 -39.53 -10.37
CA ASP A 348 15.02 -40.69 -10.03
C ASP A 348 14.59 -41.25 -8.68
N LYS A 349 14.31 -42.54 -8.70
CA LYS A 349 13.99 -43.33 -7.52
C LYS A 349 14.95 -44.53 -7.49
N LEU A 350 15.59 -44.76 -6.36
CA LEU A 350 16.45 -45.89 -6.13
C LEU A 350 15.92 -46.66 -4.91
N VAL A 351 15.72 -47.97 -5.08
CA VAL A 351 15.35 -48.87 -3.98
C VAL A 351 16.54 -49.79 -3.70
N LEU A 352 16.97 -49.80 -2.44
CA LEU A 352 18.02 -50.65 -1.94
C LEU A 352 17.50 -51.62 -0.90
N ARG A 353 18.08 -52.82 -0.88
CA ARG A 353 17.90 -53.82 0.17
C ARG A 353 19.18 -53.97 0.94
N LEU A 354 19.20 -53.51 2.17
CA LEU A 354 20.40 -53.38 3.01
C LEU A 354 20.35 -54.31 4.23
N PRO A 355 21.51 -54.71 4.76
CA PRO A 355 21.61 -55.61 5.92
C PRO A 355 21.05 -54.92 7.19
N PRO A 356 20.82 -55.75 8.26
CA PRO A 356 20.16 -55.28 9.49
C PRO A 356 20.79 -54.08 10.17
N ARG A 357 22.10 -53.87 9.97
CA ARG A 357 22.79 -52.69 10.55
C ARG A 357 22.24 -51.34 10.06
N PHE A 358 21.50 -51.32 8.96
CA PHE A 358 20.87 -50.13 8.39
C PHE A 358 19.40 -49.98 8.76
N ILE A 359 18.86 -50.80 9.66
CA ILE A 359 17.44 -50.74 10.06
C ILE A 359 17.07 -49.39 10.73
N THR A 360 18.05 -48.70 11.33
CA THR A 360 17.87 -47.39 11.93
C THR A 360 17.78 -46.24 10.92
N LEU A 361 17.99 -46.49 9.62
CA LEU A 361 17.83 -45.50 8.58
C LEU A 361 16.36 -45.10 8.42
N GLY A 362 16.01 -43.95 8.95
CA GLY A 362 14.68 -43.35 8.79
C GLY A 362 14.58 -42.35 7.64
N PRO A 363 13.38 -41.91 7.29
CA PRO A 363 13.17 -40.83 6.33
C PRO A 363 13.98 -39.59 6.68
N GLY A 364 14.61 -38.96 5.67
CA GLY A 364 15.49 -37.81 5.83
C GLY A 364 16.97 -38.15 5.99
N ALA A 365 17.34 -39.41 6.36
CA ALA A 365 18.74 -39.83 6.46
C ALA A 365 19.42 -39.77 5.09
N GLN A 366 20.68 -39.35 5.07
CA GLN A 366 21.47 -39.28 3.84
C GLN A 366 22.36 -40.52 3.66
N ILE A 367 22.49 -40.99 2.42
CA ILE A 367 23.29 -42.14 2.01
C ILE A 367 24.22 -41.74 0.87
N GLU A 368 25.46 -42.19 0.95
CA GLU A 368 26.44 -42.16 -0.12
C GLU A 368 26.74 -43.57 -0.57
N LEU A 369 26.65 -43.82 -1.87
CA LEU A 369 27.08 -45.09 -2.47
C LEU A 369 28.52 -44.97 -2.96
N THR A 370 29.34 -45.96 -2.66
CA THR A 370 30.80 -45.95 -2.98
C THR A 370 31.08 -45.69 -4.47
N ASN A 371 30.19 -46.15 -5.35
CA ASN A 371 30.38 -46.04 -6.82
C ASN A 371 29.44 -44.99 -7.46
N SER A 372 28.86 -44.07 -6.69
CA SER A 372 27.97 -43.03 -7.21
C SER A 372 28.40 -41.65 -6.70
N PRO A 373 28.52 -40.64 -7.57
CA PRO A 373 28.78 -39.27 -7.16
C PRO A 373 27.54 -38.59 -6.58
N ILE A 374 26.39 -39.25 -6.65
CA ILE A 374 25.09 -38.71 -6.21
C ILE A 374 24.89 -39.06 -4.75
N ARG A 375 24.57 -38.06 -3.93
CA ARG A 375 24.02 -38.28 -2.58
C ARG A 375 22.54 -38.57 -2.67
N TRP A 376 22.12 -39.52 -1.87
CA TRP A 376 20.76 -39.98 -1.80
C TRP A 376 20.15 -39.70 -0.42
N GLN A 377 18.90 -39.37 -0.39
CA GLN A 377 18.12 -39.19 0.85
C GLN A 377 17.05 -40.29 0.95
N VAL A 378 16.91 -40.87 2.12
CA VAL A 378 15.87 -41.85 2.40
C VAL A 378 14.52 -41.14 2.40
N HIS A 379 13.67 -41.53 1.47
CA HIS A 379 12.28 -41.07 1.38
C HIS A 379 11.33 -41.97 2.18
N ARG A 380 11.57 -43.28 2.12
CA ARG A 380 10.79 -44.30 2.83
C ARG A 380 11.71 -45.44 3.27
N SER A 381 11.50 -45.93 4.48
CA SER A 381 12.18 -47.10 5.01
C SER A 381 11.14 -48.12 5.50
N THR A 382 11.35 -49.38 5.13
CA THR A 382 10.53 -50.51 5.61
C THR A 382 11.47 -51.63 5.98
N VAL A 383 11.09 -52.43 7.00
CA VAL A 383 11.84 -53.60 7.43
C VAL A 383 11.07 -54.84 7.03
N ASP A 384 11.68 -55.71 6.24
CA ASP A 384 11.13 -56.94 5.77
C ASP A 384 12.11 -58.09 6.04
N GLY A 385 11.74 -59.04 6.95
CA GLY A 385 12.59 -60.16 7.29
C GLY A 385 13.98 -59.77 7.77
N MET A 386 14.16 -58.75 8.60
CA MET A 386 15.44 -58.15 9.04
C MET A 386 16.27 -57.52 7.92
N VAL A 387 15.71 -57.28 6.76
CA VAL A 387 16.30 -56.50 5.67
C VAL A 387 15.73 -55.07 5.71
N ALA A 388 16.57 -54.07 5.69
CA ALA A 388 16.17 -52.69 5.53
C ALA A 388 15.92 -52.38 4.04
N VAL A 389 14.68 -52.19 3.66
CA VAL A 389 14.30 -51.78 2.29
C VAL A 389 14.10 -50.28 2.29
N VAL A 390 15.04 -49.58 1.65
CA VAL A 390 15.01 -48.09 1.63
C VAL A 390 14.75 -47.58 0.20
N GLU A 391 13.79 -46.68 0.13
CA GLU A 391 13.48 -45.93 -1.08
C GLU A 391 14.18 -44.59 -1.01
N LEU A 392 14.98 -44.27 -2.00
CA LEU A 392 15.89 -43.16 -2.04
C LEU A 392 15.54 -42.20 -3.16
N ARG A 393 15.77 -40.92 -2.90
CA ARG A 393 15.74 -39.85 -3.90
C ARG A 393 17.04 -39.07 -3.88
N PRO A 394 17.51 -38.53 -5.03
CA PRO A 394 18.72 -37.71 -5.08
C PRO A 394 18.56 -36.47 -4.18
N VAL A 395 19.61 -36.18 -3.42
CA VAL A 395 19.73 -34.90 -2.71
C VAL A 395 20.04 -33.81 -3.70
N TRP A 396 19.17 -32.83 -3.80
CA TRP A 396 19.40 -31.64 -4.58
C TRP A 396 20.29 -30.67 -3.80
N ARG A 397 21.22 -30.02 -4.48
CA ARG A 397 22.01 -28.92 -3.92
C ARG A 397 21.43 -27.61 -4.44
N THR A 398 21.13 -26.68 -3.53
CA THR A 398 20.71 -25.33 -3.88
C THR A 398 21.73 -24.68 -4.81
N GLN A 399 21.27 -24.08 -5.89
CA GLN A 399 22.10 -23.34 -6.82
C GLN A 399 22.57 -22.02 -6.19
N ALA A 400 23.58 -21.39 -6.81
CA ALA A 400 23.98 -20.05 -6.44
C ALA A 400 22.82 -19.06 -6.68
N ALA A 401 22.74 -18.02 -5.84
CA ALA A 401 21.73 -16.99 -5.99
C ALA A 401 21.74 -16.36 -7.39
N LEU A 402 20.59 -16.27 -8.00
CA LEU A 402 20.40 -15.72 -9.34
C LEU A 402 19.90 -14.28 -9.24
N ALA A 403 20.57 -13.37 -9.93
CA ALA A 403 20.12 -11.98 -10.00
C ALA A 403 18.88 -11.86 -10.90
N ALA A 404 17.90 -11.09 -10.45
CA ALA A 404 16.75 -10.70 -11.24
C ALA A 404 16.38 -9.24 -10.94
N ASP A 405 15.80 -8.57 -11.94
CA ASP A 405 15.31 -7.21 -11.83
C ASP A 405 13.81 -7.25 -11.47
N PRO A 406 13.36 -6.60 -10.39
CA PRO A 406 11.94 -6.53 -10.04
C PRO A 406 11.09 -5.76 -11.06
N GLY A 407 11.72 -5.09 -12.01
CA GLY A 407 11.08 -4.20 -12.96
C GLY A 407 10.78 -2.81 -12.35
N ARG A 408 10.17 -1.94 -13.15
CA ARG A 408 9.88 -0.57 -12.71
C ARG A 408 8.69 -0.55 -11.76
N ALA A 409 8.91 -0.09 -10.53
CA ALA A 409 7.82 0.26 -9.63
C ALA A 409 7.11 1.52 -10.15
N LEU A 410 5.79 1.44 -10.28
CA LEU A 410 4.96 2.63 -10.40
C LEU A 410 4.74 3.14 -8.96
N ALA A 411 5.71 3.89 -8.44
CA ALA A 411 5.58 4.49 -7.13
C ALA A 411 4.34 5.39 -7.11
N THR A 412 3.39 5.07 -6.24
CA THR A 412 2.34 6.02 -5.89
C THR A 412 3.03 7.17 -5.16
N HIS A 413 2.99 8.39 -5.73
CA HIS A 413 3.61 9.54 -5.09
C HIS A 413 2.95 9.77 -3.72
N ASP A 414 3.68 9.46 -2.67
CA ASP A 414 3.30 9.82 -1.30
C ASP A 414 3.72 11.26 -1.06
N VAL A 415 2.83 12.17 -1.43
CA VAL A 415 3.02 13.59 -1.13
C VAL A 415 2.57 13.80 0.30
N VAL A 416 3.52 13.84 1.21
CA VAL A 416 3.27 14.35 2.57
C VAL A 416 2.70 15.76 2.40
N ALA A 417 1.53 16.01 3.00
CA ALA A 417 0.99 17.36 3.03
C ALA A 417 1.97 18.24 3.82
N GLY A 418 2.85 18.94 3.11
CA GLY A 418 3.79 19.89 3.70
C GLY A 418 3.03 21.01 4.41
N GLU A 419 3.73 21.80 5.21
CA GLU A 419 3.15 22.99 5.84
C GLU A 419 2.42 23.83 4.78
N LEU A 420 1.12 24.00 4.98
CA LEU A 420 0.30 24.83 4.11
C LEU A 420 0.57 26.29 4.42
N SER A 421 1.09 27.02 3.46
CA SER A 421 1.22 28.47 3.51
C SER A 421 0.02 29.11 2.84
N MET A 422 -0.68 29.98 3.54
CA MET A 422 -1.84 30.71 3.02
C MET A 422 -1.62 32.21 3.12
N ALA A 423 -2.03 32.96 2.08
CA ALA A 423 -2.02 34.42 2.06
C ALA A 423 -3.41 34.94 1.67
N LEU A 424 -3.90 35.94 2.40
CA LEU A 424 -5.12 36.69 2.10
C LEU A 424 -4.75 38.09 1.61
N LEU A 425 -5.24 38.45 0.46
CA LEU A 425 -4.87 39.66 -0.27
C LEU A 425 -6.09 40.46 -0.66
N GLU A 426 -6.11 41.72 -0.31
CA GLU A 426 -7.02 42.68 -0.91
C GLU A 426 -6.33 43.30 -2.13
N LEU A 427 -6.65 42.83 -3.34
CA LEU A 427 -6.08 43.35 -4.58
C LEU A 427 -7.04 44.34 -5.22
N PRO A 428 -6.52 45.36 -5.91
CA PRO A 428 -7.34 46.15 -6.81
C PRO A 428 -7.96 45.28 -7.88
N ASP A 429 -9.11 45.68 -8.42
CA ASP A 429 -9.78 44.89 -9.47
C ASP A 429 -8.87 44.71 -10.68
N LEU A 430 -8.40 43.48 -10.88
CA LEU A 430 -7.52 43.11 -11.98
C LEU A 430 -8.27 43.01 -13.32
N ARG A 431 -9.62 43.11 -13.31
CA ARG A 431 -10.49 43.00 -14.49
C ARG A 431 -11.02 44.36 -14.97
N GLY A 432 -10.70 45.45 -14.25
CA GLY A 432 -11.05 46.81 -14.65
C GLY A 432 -12.51 47.22 -14.42
N GLU A 433 -13.31 46.37 -13.74
CA GLU A 433 -14.69 46.72 -13.34
C GLU A 433 -14.69 47.22 -11.87
N PRO A 434 -15.34 48.39 -11.60
CA PRO A 434 -15.41 48.86 -10.23
C PRO A 434 -16.28 47.94 -9.41
N ALA A 435 -15.65 47.07 -8.59
CA ALA A 435 -16.37 46.20 -7.65
C ALA A 435 -17.10 47.02 -6.59
N SER A 436 -18.39 46.83 -6.45
CA SER A 436 -19.22 47.43 -5.41
C SER A 436 -18.86 46.94 -4.00
N SER A 437 -18.28 45.74 -3.89
CA SER A 437 -17.90 45.07 -2.65
C SER A 437 -16.40 44.75 -2.63
N PRO A 438 -15.74 44.75 -1.44
CA PRO A 438 -14.33 44.36 -1.34
C PRO A 438 -14.18 42.88 -1.72
N THR A 439 -13.22 42.59 -2.60
CA THR A 439 -12.89 41.24 -2.99
C THR A 439 -11.52 40.87 -2.39
N LEU A 440 -11.52 39.83 -1.57
CA LEU A 440 -10.29 39.21 -1.10
C LEU A 440 -9.92 38.06 -2.02
N TYR A 441 -8.64 37.83 -2.12
CA TYR A 441 -8.11 36.66 -2.81
C TYR A 441 -7.36 35.79 -1.80
N LEU A 442 -7.67 34.50 -1.80
CA LEU A 442 -6.91 33.48 -1.09
C LEU A 442 -5.90 32.85 -2.04
N ALA A 443 -4.63 32.91 -1.68
CA ALA A 443 -3.57 32.14 -2.30
C ALA A 443 -3.07 31.09 -1.30
N ALA A 444 -2.74 29.90 -1.78
CA ALA A 444 -2.22 28.83 -0.94
C ALA A 444 -1.11 28.06 -1.66
N SER A 445 -0.09 27.65 -0.93
CA SER A 445 1.05 26.88 -1.42
C SER A 445 1.57 25.90 -0.38
N THR A 446 2.36 24.93 -0.83
CA THR A 446 3.02 23.92 0.03
C THR A 446 4.40 23.63 -0.55
N PRO A 447 5.42 23.30 0.25
CA PRO A 447 6.76 23.00 -0.23
C PRO A 447 6.85 21.72 -1.09
N THR A 448 5.82 20.90 -1.10
CA THR A 448 5.81 19.63 -1.85
C THR A 448 5.28 19.80 -3.28
N ALA A 449 5.78 19.04 -4.24
CA ALA A 449 5.40 19.11 -5.66
C ALA A 449 3.91 18.82 -5.92
N GLY A 450 3.28 17.96 -5.10
CA GLY A 450 1.87 17.63 -5.25
C GLY A 450 0.94 18.70 -4.68
N TRP A 451 -0.21 18.91 -5.33
CA TRP A 451 -1.25 19.80 -4.86
C TRP A 451 -2.62 19.10 -4.91
N LYS A 452 -3.32 19.15 -3.80
CA LYS A 452 -4.75 18.82 -3.75
C LYS A 452 -5.54 20.07 -3.36
N PRO A 453 -6.75 20.25 -3.89
CA PRO A 453 -7.63 21.31 -3.42
C PRO A 453 -7.78 21.25 -1.91
N VAL A 454 -7.57 22.38 -1.23
CA VAL A 454 -7.57 22.46 0.24
C VAL A 454 -8.88 23.08 0.70
N PRO A 455 -9.71 22.38 1.46
CA PRO A 455 -10.89 22.98 2.08
C PRO A 455 -10.46 23.98 3.16
N VAL A 456 -11.07 25.15 3.15
CA VAL A 456 -10.82 26.22 4.12
C VAL A 456 -12.14 26.83 4.57
N GLU A 457 -12.19 27.23 5.82
CA GLU A 457 -13.29 27.98 6.41
C GLU A 457 -12.94 29.46 6.48
N VAL A 458 -13.82 30.31 6.00
CA VAL A 458 -13.66 31.76 6.02
C VAL A 458 -14.61 32.35 7.05
N SER A 459 -14.08 33.06 8.03
CA SER A 459 -14.86 33.80 9.03
C SER A 459 -14.56 35.30 8.95
N CYS A 460 -15.57 36.14 9.08
CA CYS A 460 -15.45 37.60 9.05
C CYS A 460 -16.32 38.20 10.15
N GLY A 461 -15.76 38.53 11.30
CA GLY A 461 -16.48 39.12 12.43
C GLY A 461 -17.69 38.26 12.87
N ALA A 462 -18.88 38.87 12.87
CA ALA A 462 -20.13 38.17 13.20
C ALA A 462 -20.75 37.38 12.04
N PHE A 463 -20.18 37.44 10.85
CA PHE A 463 -20.66 36.70 9.69
C PHE A 463 -20.04 35.32 9.67
N MET A 464 -20.91 34.30 9.70
CA MET A 464 -20.47 32.89 9.72
C MET A 464 -19.81 32.44 8.40
N ALA A 465 -18.88 31.54 8.59
CA ALA A 465 -18.01 30.94 7.61
C ALA A 465 -18.75 30.31 6.42
N SER A 466 -18.27 30.57 5.22
CA SER A 466 -18.54 29.71 4.09
C SER A 466 -17.33 28.80 3.87
N SER A 467 -17.57 27.50 3.71
CA SER A 467 -16.55 26.56 3.25
C SER A 467 -16.13 26.95 1.83
N ARG A 468 -14.83 27.00 1.58
CA ARG A 468 -14.24 27.30 0.28
C ARG A 468 -13.10 26.32 0.01
N THR A 469 -12.72 26.19 -1.24
CA THR A 469 -11.62 25.30 -1.61
C THR A 469 -10.55 26.09 -2.34
N ALA A 470 -9.31 26.07 -1.84
CA ALA A 470 -8.15 26.58 -2.58
C ALA A 470 -7.86 25.62 -3.73
N GLY A 471 -8.32 25.98 -4.96
CA GLY A 471 -8.39 25.06 -6.09
C GLY A 471 -7.04 24.74 -6.74
N ARG A 472 -6.13 25.72 -6.83
CA ARG A 472 -4.82 25.56 -7.46
C ARG A 472 -3.71 26.09 -6.56
N LYS A 473 -2.54 25.46 -6.65
CA LYS A 473 -1.32 25.88 -5.96
C LYS A 473 -0.83 27.22 -6.53
N ALA A 474 -0.65 28.19 -5.65
CA ALA A 474 -0.06 29.47 -6.00
C ALA A 474 1.47 29.39 -6.01
N VAL A 475 2.11 30.23 -6.82
CA VAL A 475 3.55 30.43 -6.79
C VAL A 475 3.85 31.46 -5.70
N MET A 476 4.26 30.98 -4.53
CA MET A 476 4.52 31.76 -3.33
C MET A 476 5.94 31.55 -2.86
N GLY A 477 6.47 32.54 -2.17
CA GLY A 477 7.81 32.52 -1.61
C GLY A 477 8.04 33.71 -0.69
N HIS A 478 9.28 34.03 -0.46
CA HIS A 478 9.68 35.22 0.30
C HIS A 478 10.92 35.86 -0.33
N ALA A 479 11.09 37.15 -0.08
CA ALA A 479 12.26 37.87 -0.52
C ALA A 479 13.49 37.33 0.22
N ALA A 480 14.44 36.78 -0.53
CA ALA A 480 15.71 36.27 0.00
C ALA A 480 16.76 37.37 0.14
N THR A 481 16.58 38.47 -0.57
CA THR A 481 17.40 39.67 -0.44
C THR A 481 16.50 40.89 -0.29
N ARG A 482 17.02 41.97 0.27
CA ARG A 482 16.33 43.25 0.27
C ARG A 482 16.15 43.73 -1.17
N LEU A 483 14.96 44.21 -1.53
CA LEU A 483 14.71 44.82 -2.82
C LEU A 483 15.46 46.15 -2.90
N THR A 484 16.48 46.21 -3.72
CA THR A 484 17.32 47.41 -3.91
C THR A 484 17.43 47.72 -5.39
N GLY A 485 17.10 48.98 -5.77
CA GLY A 485 17.14 49.39 -7.17
C GLY A 485 16.18 48.58 -8.02
N ASP A 486 16.70 47.86 -9.01
CA ASP A 486 15.96 47.12 -10.04
C ASP A 486 16.13 45.59 -9.91
N SER A 487 16.47 45.10 -8.72
CA SER A 487 16.63 43.65 -8.53
C SER A 487 16.25 43.17 -7.14
N VAL A 488 15.73 41.92 -7.08
CA VAL A 488 15.44 41.18 -5.83
C VAL A 488 15.68 39.70 -6.07
N ALA A 489 16.20 39.01 -5.05
CA ALA A 489 16.20 37.56 -5.05
C ALA A 489 15.00 37.05 -4.23
N VAL A 490 14.30 36.06 -4.75
CA VAL A 490 13.17 35.41 -4.08
C VAL A 490 13.46 33.93 -3.92
N GLN A 491 12.99 33.35 -2.81
CA GLN A 491 13.01 31.92 -2.53
C GLN A 491 11.57 31.42 -2.58
N LEU A 492 11.26 30.49 -3.46
CA LEU A 492 9.93 29.87 -3.53
C LEU A 492 9.73 28.87 -2.39
N ILE A 493 8.50 28.74 -1.93
CA ILE A 493 8.07 27.73 -0.95
C ILE A 493 8.20 26.33 -1.57
N ASP A 494 7.71 26.19 -2.81
CA ASP A 494 7.91 24.98 -3.59
C ASP A 494 9.12 25.16 -4.50
N VAL A 495 10.17 24.40 -4.20
CA VAL A 495 11.45 24.47 -4.95
C VAL A 495 11.37 23.96 -6.38
N ASP A 496 10.31 23.19 -6.70
CA ASP A 496 10.06 22.63 -8.03
C ASP A 496 9.25 23.58 -8.92
N GLN A 497 8.69 24.65 -8.36
CA GLN A 497 8.04 25.71 -9.14
C GLN A 497 9.06 26.57 -9.86
N TRP A 498 8.63 27.13 -11.01
CA TRP A 498 9.51 27.89 -11.88
C TRP A 498 8.94 29.27 -12.20
N LEU A 499 9.82 30.25 -12.35
CA LEU A 499 9.51 31.59 -12.84
C LEU A 499 10.10 31.76 -14.23
N ASN A 500 9.35 32.39 -15.14
CA ASN A 500 9.76 32.62 -16.53
C ASN A 500 10.03 34.10 -16.80
N SER A 501 11.04 34.36 -17.61
CA SER A 501 11.25 35.70 -18.18
C SER A 501 10.16 35.99 -19.22
N CYS A 502 9.87 37.26 -19.46
CA CYS A 502 8.94 37.73 -20.48
C CYS A 502 9.47 38.97 -21.17
N ASP A 503 8.93 39.31 -22.35
CA ASP A 503 9.29 40.49 -23.08
C ASP A 503 8.45 41.73 -22.66
N ASP A 504 8.75 42.90 -23.24
CA ASP A 504 8.05 44.15 -22.91
C ASP A 504 6.60 44.16 -23.40
N HIS A 505 6.27 43.39 -24.42
CA HIS A 505 4.91 43.23 -24.92
C HIS A 505 4.06 42.45 -23.92
N ASP A 506 4.57 41.34 -23.43
CA ASP A 506 3.94 40.51 -22.39
C ASP A 506 3.74 41.27 -21.08
N LEU A 507 4.73 42.07 -20.67
CA LEU A 507 4.61 42.95 -19.50
C LEU A 507 3.45 43.94 -19.66
N THR A 508 3.25 44.48 -20.85
CA THR A 508 2.14 45.39 -21.14
C THR A 508 0.80 44.63 -21.06
N GLY A 509 0.80 43.35 -21.44
CA GLY A 509 -0.33 42.43 -21.31
C GLY A 509 -0.61 41.95 -19.86
N GLY A 510 0.17 42.37 -18.87
CA GLY A 510 -0.01 42.02 -17.45
C GLY A 510 0.75 40.78 -17.00
N ALA A 511 1.70 40.27 -17.80
CA ALA A 511 2.53 39.14 -17.39
C ALA A 511 3.44 39.49 -16.23
N ASN A 512 3.82 38.45 -15.45
CA ASN A 512 4.76 38.52 -14.35
C ASN A 512 4.41 39.58 -13.27
N LEU A 513 3.09 39.86 -13.09
CA LEU A 513 2.64 40.69 -11.98
C LEU A 513 2.84 39.93 -10.67
N ALA A 514 3.54 40.53 -9.72
CA ALA A 514 3.82 39.94 -8.43
C ALA A 514 3.64 40.93 -7.28
N LEU A 515 3.30 40.39 -6.11
CA LEU A 515 3.33 41.13 -4.86
C LEU A 515 4.63 40.79 -4.13
N ILE A 516 5.37 41.81 -3.65
CA ILE A 516 6.48 41.66 -2.71
C ILE A 516 6.24 42.61 -1.53
N GLY A 517 6.01 42.01 -0.36
CA GLY A 517 5.52 42.78 0.78
C GLY A 517 4.19 43.48 0.44
N ASP A 518 4.19 44.84 0.50
CA ASP A 518 3.02 45.66 0.16
C ASP A 518 3.09 46.28 -1.25
N GLU A 519 4.10 45.96 -2.06
CA GLU A 519 4.28 46.50 -3.41
C GLU A 519 3.84 45.55 -4.51
N LEU A 520 3.02 46.04 -5.45
CA LEU A 520 2.77 45.38 -6.72
C LEU A 520 3.83 45.83 -7.74
N LEU A 521 4.48 44.83 -8.32
CA LEU A 521 5.51 45.04 -9.34
C LEU A 521 5.40 44.00 -10.46
N GLN A 522 6.05 44.29 -11.60
CA GLN A 522 6.30 43.29 -12.63
C GLN A 522 7.80 43.12 -12.84
N PHE A 523 8.20 41.93 -13.29
CA PHE A 523 9.59 41.62 -13.61
C PHE A 523 9.70 41.04 -15.02
N ALA A 524 10.71 41.44 -15.78
CA ALA A 524 10.95 40.96 -17.13
C ALA A 524 11.93 39.80 -17.17
N GLU A 525 12.98 39.85 -16.39
CA GLU A 525 14.04 38.86 -16.43
C GLU A 525 14.12 38.03 -15.14
N VAL A 526 14.32 36.74 -15.33
CA VAL A 526 14.45 35.76 -14.23
C VAL A 526 15.75 35.01 -14.42
N GLN A 527 16.62 35.07 -13.43
CA GLN A 527 17.83 34.28 -13.36
C GLN A 527 17.71 33.21 -12.26
N PRO A 528 17.71 31.91 -12.60
CA PRO A 528 17.71 30.84 -11.61
C PRO A 528 19.02 30.81 -10.84
N LEU A 529 18.95 30.71 -9.49
CA LEU A 529 20.08 30.62 -8.59
C LEU A 529 20.23 29.22 -7.96
N GLY A 530 19.34 28.30 -8.31
CA GLY A 530 19.29 26.94 -7.76
C GLY A 530 18.41 26.80 -6.50
N ALA A 531 17.97 25.58 -6.21
CA ALA A 531 17.15 25.23 -5.04
C ALA A 531 15.90 26.12 -4.86
N GLY A 532 15.16 26.40 -5.94
CA GLY A 532 13.94 27.22 -5.88
C GLY A 532 14.19 28.71 -5.66
N ARG A 533 15.44 29.18 -5.77
CA ARG A 533 15.82 30.59 -5.64
C ARG A 533 15.97 31.23 -7.02
N PHE A 534 15.43 32.43 -7.17
CA PHE A 534 15.46 33.20 -8.42
C PHE A 534 15.85 34.65 -8.15
N ARG A 535 16.64 35.24 -9.07
CA ARG A 535 16.87 36.68 -9.10
C ARG A 535 15.96 37.28 -10.16
N LEU A 536 15.16 38.27 -9.77
CA LEU A 536 14.27 39.03 -10.61
C LEU A 536 14.91 40.37 -10.92
N THR A 537 14.94 40.76 -12.19
CA THR A 537 15.53 42.02 -12.67
C THR A 537 14.62 42.68 -13.71
N ARG A 538 14.91 43.91 -14.09
CA ARG A 538 14.07 44.76 -14.94
C ARG A 538 12.67 44.92 -14.38
N LEU A 539 12.59 45.51 -13.20
CA LEU A 539 11.36 45.63 -12.44
C LEU A 539 10.57 46.87 -12.84
N ARG A 540 9.26 46.72 -13.11
CA ARG A 540 8.30 47.84 -13.13
C ARG A 540 7.66 47.92 -11.75
N ARG A 541 7.95 48.98 -11.01
CA ARG A 541 7.67 49.09 -9.58
C ARG A 541 6.45 50.00 -9.30
N GLY A 542 5.85 49.84 -8.11
CA GLY A 542 4.79 50.68 -7.59
C GLY A 542 3.51 50.66 -8.38
N LEU A 543 3.13 49.50 -8.96
CA LEU A 543 1.95 49.38 -9.82
C LEU A 543 0.64 49.45 -9.01
N ALA A 544 -0.43 49.84 -9.71
CA ALA A 544 -1.80 49.92 -9.16
C ALA A 544 -1.91 50.73 -7.85
N GLY A 545 -1.11 51.80 -7.71
CA GLY A 545 -1.17 52.72 -6.58
C GLY A 545 -0.41 52.24 -5.32
N THR A 546 0.58 51.34 -5.50
CA THR A 546 1.43 50.85 -4.37
C THR A 546 2.77 51.59 -4.26
N GLU A 547 2.93 52.78 -4.86
CA GLU A 547 4.17 53.57 -4.89
C GLU A 547 4.70 53.88 -3.48
N ARG A 548 3.81 53.91 -2.48
CA ARG A 548 4.25 54.18 -1.08
C ARG A 548 5.03 53.02 -0.46
N ALA A 549 4.91 51.80 -1.02
CA ALA A 549 5.63 50.63 -0.55
C ALA A 549 7.06 50.52 -1.12
N LEU A 550 7.45 51.38 -2.05
CA LEU A 550 8.75 51.34 -2.76
C LEU A 550 9.98 51.31 -1.80
N ALA A 551 9.90 51.92 -0.64
CA ALA A 551 11.01 52.04 0.31
C ALA A 551 10.97 51.05 1.48
N GLY A 552 9.91 50.23 1.59
CA GLY A 552 9.62 49.47 2.81
C GLY A 552 10.07 48.00 2.82
N HIS A 553 10.81 47.55 1.81
CA HIS A 553 11.13 46.13 1.65
C HIS A 553 12.16 45.58 2.63
N ALA A 554 11.85 44.39 3.16
CA ALA A 554 12.73 43.63 4.04
C ALA A 554 12.98 42.19 3.46
N ILE A 555 14.03 41.56 3.96
CA ILE A 555 14.23 40.13 3.77
C ILE A 555 13.10 39.39 4.51
N GLY A 556 12.50 38.40 3.87
CA GLY A 556 11.35 37.67 4.40
C GLY A 556 9.98 38.21 3.97
N ASP A 557 9.91 39.37 3.27
CA ASP A 557 8.67 39.86 2.70
C ASP A 557 8.04 38.78 1.82
N LEU A 558 6.72 38.60 1.90
CA LEU A 558 6.01 37.63 1.07
C LEU A 558 6.23 37.96 -0.40
N PHE A 559 6.57 36.96 -1.17
CA PHE A 559 6.52 36.96 -2.64
C PHE A 559 5.31 36.14 -3.08
N LEU A 560 4.46 36.70 -3.94
CA LEU A 560 3.35 35.99 -4.59
C LEU A 560 3.25 36.43 -6.04
N LEU A 561 3.34 35.45 -6.95
CA LEU A 561 3.02 35.66 -8.38
C LEU A 561 1.50 35.75 -8.54
N ILE A 562 1.00 36.88 -9.01
CA ILE A 562 -0.41 37.14 -9.19
C ILE A 562 -0.92 36.40 -10.43
N ASN A 563 -1.62 35.32 -10.20
CA ASN A 563 -2.27 34.55 -11.27
C ASN A 563 -3.75 34.30 -10.89
N PRO A 564 -4.71 34.90 -11.62
CA PRO A 564 -6.14 34.73 -11.31
C PRO A 564 -6.62 33.28 -11.30
N ARG A 565 -5.90 32.36 -11.96
CA ARG A 565 -6.25 30.94 -12.00
C ARG A 565 -5.82 30.16 -10.74
N SER A 566 -4.83 30.67 -10.01
CA SER A 566 -4.33 30.04 -8.77
C SER A 566 -4.79 30.76 -7.49
N MET A 567 -5.59 31.81 -7.64
CA MET A 567 -6.11 32.60 -6.55
C MET A 567 -7.64 32.44 -6.47
N GLN A 568 -8.16 32.14 -5.29
CA GLN A 568 -9.59 31.98 -5.04
C GLN A 568 -10.20 33.30 -4.58
N PRO A 569 -11.13 33.90 -5.32
CA PRO A 569 -11.83 35.09 -4.85
C PRO A 569 -12.79 34.76 -3.72
N ILE A 570 -12.78 35.59 -2.68
CA ILE A 570 -13.68 35.53 -1.54
C ILE A 570 -14.57 36.78 -1.59
N ALA A 571 -15.82 36.60 -1.99
CA ALA A 571 -16.80 37.67 -1.93
C ALA A 571 -17.24 37.91 -0.47
N LEU A 572 -17.13 39.14 -0.03
CA LEU A 572 -17.52 39.54 1.33
C LEU A 572 -18.72 40.47 1.27
N PRO A 573 -19.60 40.49 2.29
CA PRO A 573 -20.70 41.40 2.35
C PRO A 573 -20.22 42.85 2.48
N ASP A 574 -21.02 43.81 1.99
CA ASP A 574 -20.69 45.24 1.97
C ASP A 574 -20.34 45.82 3.36
N GLY A 575 -20.86 45.26 4.44
CA GLY A 575 -20.54 45.66 5.82
C GLY A 575 -19.25 45.10 6.41
N ALA A 576 -18.49 44.30 5.66
CA ALA A 576 -17.27 43.61 6.16
C ALA A 576 -16.04 44.54 6.27
N ARG A 577 -16.13 45.79 5.77
CA ARG A 577 -15.00 46.75 5.87
C ARG A 577 -14.68 47.09 7.33
N GLY A 578 -13.42 47.02 7.69
CA GLY A 578 -12.92 47.21 9.04
C GLY A 578 -12.94 45.95 9.92
N SER A 579 -13.52 44.85 9.43
CA SER A 579 -13.51 43.57 10.13
C SER A 579 -12.25 42.75 9.84
N VAL A 580 -11.88 41.87 10.79
CA VAL A 580 -10.82 40.89 10.58
C VAL A 580 -11.41 39.69 9.86
N VAL A 581 -10.82 39.35 8.72
CA VAL A 581 -11.15 38.11 8.01
C VAL A 581 -10.11 37.06 8.36
N THR A 582 -10.57 35.91 8.78
CA THR A 582 -9.73 34.76 9.12
C THR A 582 -10.08 33.59 8.21
N VAL A 583 -9.07 32.95 7.66
CA VAL A 583 -9.19 31.69 6.92
C VAL A 583 -8.49 30.61 7.72
N THR A 584 -9.20 29.55 8.01
CA THR A 584 -8.69 28.42 8.81
C THR A 584 -8.80 27.14 8.00
N ARG A 585 -7.78 26.30 8.05
CA ARG A 585 -7.87 24.91 7.59
C ARG A 585 -8.36 24.05 8.75
N PRO A 586 -9.55 23.42 8.67
CA PRO A 586 -10.13 22.68 9.79
C PRO A 586 -9.26 21.55 10.31
N THR A 587 -8.58 20.84 9.40
CA THR A 587 -7.79 19.64 9.73
C THR A 587 -6.44 19.91 10.40
N THR A 588 -5.83 21.09 10.21
CA THR A 588 -4.47 21.38 10.73
C THR A 588 -4.41 22.63 11.60
N GLY A 589 -5.49 23.37 11.73
CA GLY A 589 -5.52 24.62 12.49
C GLY A 589 -4.68 25.76 11.89
N VAL A 590 -4.10 25.59 10.69
CA VAL A 590 -3.37 26.67 10.00
C VAL A 590 -4.31 27.81 9.70
N ARG A 591 -3.92 29.04 10.07
CA ARG A 591 -4.74 30.24 9.94
C ARG A 591 -4.02 31.32 9.15
N ALA A 592 -4.73 32.01 8.28
CA ALA A 592 -4.34 33.28 7.72
C ALA A 592 -5.38 34.33 8.09
N ALA A 593 -4.98 35.49 8.51
CA ALA A 593 -5.89 36.58 8.89
C ALA A 593 -5.44 37.89 8.25
N THR A 594 -6.40 38.69 7.79
CA THR A 594 -6.17 40.06 7.34
C THR A 594 -7.28 40.96 7.83
N THR A 595 -6.97 42.26 8.04
CA THR A 595 -7.96 43.27 8.41
C THR A 595 -8.35 44.05 7.17
N LEU A 596 -9.62 43.99 6.80
CA LEU A 596 -10.16 44.77 5.69
C LEU A 596 -10.16 46.24 6.03
N ARG A 597 -9.58 47.08 5.17
CA ARG A 597 -9.44 48.50 5.43
C ARG A 597 -10.65 49.31 4.94
N SER A 598 -10.91 50.44 5.63
CA SER A 598 -11.87 51.44 5.17
C SER A 598 -11.32 52.14 3.90
N ARG A 599 -12.22 52.70 3.07
CA ARG A 599 -12.01 53.26 1.73
C ARG A 599 -10.73 54.07 1.43
N GLN A 600 -9.84 54.32 2.38
CA GLN A 600 -8.68 55.20 2.19
C GLN A 600 -7.31 54.52 2.36
N SER A 601 -7.20 53.26 2.64
CA SER A 601 -5.92 52.62 2.85
C SER A 601 -5.71 51.36 2.03
N ARG A 602 -4.55 51.27 1.44
CA ARG A 602 -4.04 50.34 0.44
C ARG A 602 -3.61 49.00 1.03
N VAL A 603 -3.39 48.05 0.16
CA VAL A 603 -2.97 46.64 0.36
C VAL A 603 -1.99 46.51 1.53
N ARG A 604 -2.35 45.73 2.52
CA ARG A 604 -1.46 45.22 3.57
C ARG A 604 -1.73 43.74 3.77
N GLU A 605 -0.67 43.04 3.92
CA GLU A 605 -0.63 41.64 4.18
C GLU A 605 -0.32 41.38 5.67
N GLN A 606 -0.94 40.34 6.24
CA GLN A 606 -0.39 39.65 7.41
C GLN A 606 -0.53 38.17 7.17
N ALA A 607 0.55 37.52 6.75
CA ALA A 607 0.69 36.09 6.87
C ALA A 607 1.17 35.79 8.29
N ALA A 608 0.32 35.25 9.13
CA ALA A 608 0.75 34.69 10.40
C ALA A 608 0.94 33.19 10.23
N ALA A 609 2.18 32.75 10.02
CA ALA A 609 2.56 31.39 10.26
C ALA A 609 2.48 31.15 11.77
N VAL A 610 1.45 30.48 12.24
CA VAL A 610 1.42 30.00 13.62
C VAL A 610 2.25 28.73 13.67
N ALA A 611 3.46 28.86 14.22
CA ALA A 611 4.24 27.71 14.63
C ALA A 611 3.40 26.84 15.57
N ALA A 612 3.31 25.55 15.27
CA ALA A 612 2.75 24.57 16.20
C ALA A 612 3.57 24.64 17.49
N ALA A 613 2.94 24.97 18.59
CA ALA A 613 3.57 24.87 19.90
C ALA A 613 3.86 23.39 20.18
N PRO A 614 5.08 23.02 20.59
CA PRO A 614 5.34 21.67 21.05
C PRO A 614 4.56 21.46 22.35
N GLY A 615 3.66 20.47 22.36
CA GLY A 615 3.01 20.01 23.57
C GLY A 615 4.07 19.52 24.54
N GLY A 616 4.22 20.21 25.65
CA GLY A 616 5.06 19.81 26.75
C GLY A 616 4.37 18.75 27.62
N THR A 617 5.20 17.83 28.07
CA THR A 617 5.08 16.77 29.09
C THR A 617 4.00 15.75 28.93
#